data_35b200d677fd104d398b33f75b162e20
#
_entry.id   35b200d677fd104d398b33f75b162e20
#
_cell.length_a   1.000
_cell.length_b   1.000
_cell.length_c   1.000
_cell.angle_alpha   90.00
_cell.angle_beta   90.00
_cell.angle_gamma   90.00
#
_symmetry.space_group_name_H-M   'P 1'
#
loop_
_entity.id
_entity.type
_entity.pdbx_description
1 polymer ?
#
loop_
_entity_poly.entity_id
_entity_poly.type
_entity_poly.pdbx_seq_one_letter_code
_entity_poly.pdbx_strand_id
1 'polypeptide(L)'
;MADKDLMKGNEALAEAAIQAGCHHFCGYPITPQTELAAYMAKRMPKIGGTYLQAESEIAAVNMVLGAAAAGVRAMTSSSSPGISLKGEGISYMAGSDLPALIINVQRGGPGLGGTQHSQSAFWQADKNLRHRDHPRCQF
;
A
#
# COMPACT_ATOMS: atom_id res chain seq x y z
N MET A 1 23.16 14.52 -16.44
CA MET A 1 22.97 13.09 -16.20
C MET A 1 22.10 12.96 -14.95
N ALA A 2 21.05 12.16 -14.97
CA ALA A 2 20.32 11.89 -13.74
C ALA A 2 21.23 11.08 -12.80
N ASP A 3 21.39 11.55 -11.56
CA ASP A 3 22.10 10.80 -10.54
C ASP A 3 21.39 9.47 -10.30
N LYS A 4 22.16 8.39 -10.33
CA LYS A 4 21.66 7.03 -10.11
C LYS A 4 22.04 6.60 -8.71
N ASP A 5 21.04 6.41 -7.86
CA ASP A 5 21.22 5.89 -6.51
C ASP A 5 21.00 4.37 -6.49
N LEU A 6 21.89 3.66 -5.81
CA LEU A 6 21.70 2.24 -5.51
C LEU A 6 20.90 2.11 -4.21
N MET A 7 19.72 1.52 -4.28
CA MET A 7 18.86 1.31 -3.12
C MET A 7 18.13 -0.03 -3.17
N LYS A 8 17.60 -0.45 -2.04
CA LYS A 8 16.79 -1.68 -1.95
C LYS A 8 15.45 -1.48 -2.67
N GLY A 9 14.87 -2.56 -3.21
CA GLY A 9 13.59 -2.50 -3.93
C GLY A 9 12.45 -1.87 -3.10
N ASN A 10 12.33 -2.20 -1.82
CA ASN A 10 11.35 -1.58 -0.92
C ASN A 10 11.55 -0.07 -0.75
N GLU A 11 12.79 0.38 -0.67
CA GLU A 11 13.13 1.80 -0.56
C GLU A 11 12.87 2.53 -1.88
N ALA A 12 13.17 1.89 -3.02
CA ALA A 12 12.90 2.42 -4.35
C ALA A 12 11.39 2.60 -4.58
N LEU A 13 10.56 1.63 -4.17
CA LEU A 13 9.10 1.74 -4.24
C LEU A 13 8.59 2.92 -3.39
N ALA A 14 9.13 3.07 -2.18
CA ALA A 14 8.76 4.18 -1.30
C ALA A 14 9.15 5.54 -1.88
N GLU A 15 10.37 5.68 -2.38
CA GLU A 15 10.83 6.94 -2.99
C GLU A 15 10.06 7.26 -4.27
N ALA A 16 9.76 6.28 -5.11
CA ALA A 16 8.94 6.47 -6.30
C ALA A 16 7.53 6.99 -5.95
N ALA A 17 6.90 6.46 -4.90
CA ALA A 17 5.62 6.94 -4.42
C ALA A 17 5.70 8.40 -3.94
N ILE A 18 6.75 8.77 -3.21
CA ILE A 18 7.02 10.14 -2.77
C ILE A 18 7.18 11.07 -3.97
N GLN A 19 7.98 10.69 -4.96
CA GLN A 19 8.21 11.48 -6.18
C GLN A 19 6.92 11.63 -7.01
N ALA A 20 6.01 10.66 -6.95
CA ALA A 20 4.69 10.75 -7.55
C ALA A 20 3.70 11.65 -6.76
N GLY A 21 4.15 12.28 -5.67
CA GLY A 21 3.34 13.19 -4.85
C GLY A 21 2.48 12.49 -3.80
N CYS A 22 2.76 11.24 -3.48
CA CYS A 22 2.07 10.51 -2.42
C CYS A 22 2.75 10.79 -1.07
N HIS A 23 2.29 11.82 -0.37
CA HIS A 23 2.88 12.32 0.87
C HIS A 23 2.10 11.93 2.13
N HIS A 24 1.20 10.95 2.03
CA HIS A 24 0.42 10.48 3.15
C HIS A 24 0.45 8.95 3.21
N PHE A 25 1.12 8.42 4.22
CA PHE A 25 1.29 6.98 4.43
C PHE A 25 0.64 6.54 5.73
N CYS A 26 -0.26 5.55 5.65
CA CYS A 26 -0.77 4.83 6.80
C CYS A 26 -0.51 3.34 6.62
N GLY A 27 0.17 2.71 7.58
CA GLY A 27 0.54 1.31 7.47
C GLY A 27 0.62 0.59 8.80
N TYR A 28 0.68 -0.73 8.71
CA TYR A 28 0.95 -1.62 9.84
C TYR A 28 2.16 -2.50 9.48
N PRO A 29 3.13 -2.68 10.38
CA PRO A 29 4.37 -3.39 10.06
C PRO A 29 4.12 -4.88 9.83
N ILE A 30 4.65 -5.41 8.74
CA ILE A 30 4.62 -6.81 8.36
C ILE A 30 5.83 -7.15 7.49
N THR A 31 6.42 -8.34 7.68
CA THR A 31 7.52 -8.82 6.83
C THR A 31 6.97 -9.30 5.46
N PRO A 32 7.63 -8.98 4.32
CA PRO A 32 8.89 -8.26 4.13
C PRO A 32 8.74 -6.76 3.83
N GLN A 33 7.61 -6.14 4.07
CA GLN A 33 7.29 -4.74 3.80
C GLN A 33 7.95 -3.75 4.80
N THR A 34 8.53 -4.23 5.89
CA THR A 34 9.05 -3.41 7.01
C THR A 34 10.03 -2.33 6.56
N GLU A 35 10.89 -2.61 5.57
CA GLU A 35 11.87 -1.64 5.06
C GLU A 35 11.20 -0.48 4.33
N LEU A 36 10.10 -0.73 3.60
CA LEU A 36 9.31 0.31 2.95
C LEU A 36 8.70 1.25 4.00
N ALA A 37 8.07 0.70 5.03
CA ALA A 37 7.48 1.50 6.12
C ALA A 37 8.55 2.30 6.88
N ALA A 38 9.71 1.70 7.17
CA ALA A 38 10.83 2.38 7.82
C ALA A 38 11.38 3.54 6.97
N TYR A 39 11.47 3.35 5.65
CA TYR A 39 11.87 4.41 4.73
C TYR A 39 10.86 5.56 4.74
N MET A 40 9.57 5.26 4.66
CA MET A 40 8.50 6.27 4.77
C MET A 40 8.55 7.03 6.08
N ALA A 41 8.73 6.34 7.21
CA ALA A 41 8.85 6.96 8.53
C ALA A 41 10.00 7.97 8.61
N LYS A 42 11.11 7.67 7.93
CA LYS A 42 12.30 8.53 7.88
C LYS A 42 12.15 9.73 6.92
N ARG A 43 11.43 9.53 5.81
CA ARG A 43 11.34 10.52 4.73
C ARG A 43 10.18 11.49 4.90
N MET A 44 8.99 11.01 5.30
CA MET A 44 7.78 11.82 5.41
C MET A 44 7.95 13.09 6.26
N PRO A 45 8.53 13.04 7.47
CA PRO A 45 8.74 14.27 8.26
C PRO A 45 9.63 15.31 7.57
N LYS A 46 10.59 14.86 6.74
CA LYS A 46 11.53 15.76 6.05
C LYS A 46 10.91 16.52 4.88
N ILE A 47 9.81 16.03 4.33
CA ILE A 47 9.12 16.61 3.17
C ILE A 47 7.78 17.23 3.55
N GLY A 48 7.47 17.35 4.84
CA GLY A 48 6.17 17.84 5.31
C GLY A 48 5.03 16.86 5.05
N GLY A 49 5.32 15.60 4.79
CA GLY A 49 4.33 14.53 4.64
C GLY A 49 3.92 13.91 5.96
N THR A 50 2.92 13.04 5.89
CA THR A 50 2.37 12.33 7.05
C THR A 50 2.78 10.86 7.01
N TYR A 51 3.36 10.38 8.11
CA TYR A 51 3.54 8.96 8.38
C TYR A 51 2.76 8.57 9.62
N LEU A 52 1.91 7.56 9.50
CA LEU A 52 1.16 7.03 10.62
C LEU A 52 1.24 5.51 10.65
N GLN A 53 1.69 4.97 11.78
CA GLN A 53 1.60 3.54 12.06
C GLN A 53 0.28 3.27 12.77
N ALA A 54 -0.60 2.56 12.07
CA ALA A 54 -1.89 2.13 12.61
C ALA A 54 -1.73 0.92 13.54
N GLU A 55 -2.76 0.62 14.32
CA GLU A 55 -2.82 -0.53 15.21
C GLU A 55 -3.11 -1.86 14.50
N SER A 56 -3.57 -1.80 13.24
CA SER A 56 -3.88 -2.98 12.42
C SER A 56 -3.92 -2.63 10.93
N GLU A 57 -3.91 -3.65 10.08
CA GLU A 57 -4.08 -3.48 8.63
C GLU A 57 -5.46 -2.91 8.29
N ILE A 58 -6.50 -3.30 9.03
CA ILE A 58 -7.86 -2.81 8.85
C ILE A 58 -7.92 -1.31 9.18
N ALA A 59 -7.32 -0.88 10.28
CA ALA A 59 -7.24 0.54 10.63
C ALA A 59 -6.46 1.33 9.56
N ALA A 60 -5.32 0.81 9.10
CA ALA A 60 -4.50 1.46 8.09
C ALA A 60 -5.25 1.70 6.78
N VAL A 61 -5.99 0.72 6.26
CA VAL A 61 -6.74 0.88 5.01
C VAL A 61 -7.90 1.85 5.15
N ASN A 62 -8.58 1.88 6.30
CA ASN A 62 -9.66 2.83 6.55
C ASN A 62 -9.15 4.28 6.71
N MET A 63 -7.98 4.47 7.30
CA MET A 63 -7.31 5.78 7.34
C MET A 63 -6.97 6.28 5.93
N VAL A 64 -6.46 5.40 5.07
CA VAL A 64 -6.19 5.73 3.66
C VAL A 64 -7.48 6.04 2.91
N LEU A 65 -8.55 5.27 3.13
CA LEU A 65 -9.87 5.54 2.57
C LEU A 65 -10.36 6.94 2.94
N GLY A 66 -10.28 7.30 4.23
CA GLY A 66 -10.67 8.63 4.70
C GLY A 66 -9.80 9.75 4.11
N ALA A 67 -8.49 9.56 4.01
CA ALA A 67 -7.58 10.51 3.39
C ALA A 67 -7.87 10.69 1.89
N ALA A 68 -8.11 9.59 1.17
CA ALA A 68 -8.48 9.62 -0.24
C ALA A 68 -9.83 10.35 -0.47
N ALA A 69 -10.83 10.11 0.40
CA ALA A 69 -12.10 10.81 0.36
C ALA A 69 -11.96 12.32 0.59
N ALA A 70 -10.95 12.73 1.36
CA ALA A 70 -10.58 14.14 1.56
C ALA A 70 -9.74 14.72 0.40
N GLY A 71 -9.50 13.99 -0.67
CA GLY A 71 -8.72 14.42 -1.83
C GLY A 71 -7.21 14.34 -1.66
N VAL A 72 -6.72 13.63 -0.63
CA VAL A 72 -5.28 13.47 -0.38
C VAL A 72 -4.76 12.25 -1.14
N ARG A 73 -3.61 12.38 -1.80
CA ARG A 73 -2.88 11.23 -2.35
C ARG A 73 -2.30 10.41 -1.20
N ALA A 74 -2.99 9.35 -0.84
CA ALA A 74 -2.65 8.48 0.27
C ALA A 74 -2.24 7.10 -0.19
N MET A 75 -1.41 6.45 0.62
CA MET A 75 -0.96 5.09 0.35
C MET A 75 -0.89 4.22 1.60
N THR A 76 -0.98 2.93 1.36
CA THR A 76 -0.63 1.90 2.32
C THR A 76 0.22 0.83 1.67
N SER A 77 0.96 0.11 2.48
CA SER A 77 1.65 -1.09 2.03
C SER A 77 1.39 -2.24 3.00
N SER A 78 1.48 -3.45 2.51
CA SER A 78 1.36 -4.65 3.32
C SER A 78 1.99 -5.85 2.63
N SER A 79 1.83 -7.01 3.21
CA SER A 79 2.18 -8.30 2.64
C SER A 79 0.92 -9.16 2.55
N SER A 80 1.02 -10.30 1.90
CA SER A 80 -0.09 -11.20 1.56
C SER A 80 -1.20 -11.35 2.61
N PRO A 81 -0.95 -11.72 3.89
CA PRO A 81 -2.02 -11.82 4.87
C PRO A 81 -2.62 -10.46 5.25
N GLY A 82 -1.81 -9.40 5.26
CA GLY A 82 -2.31 -8.06 5.52
C GLY A 82 -3.13 -7.47 4.37
N ILE A 83 -2.85 -7.85 3.12
CA ILE A 83 -3.70 -7.51 1.98
C ILE A 83 -5.07 -8.19 2.11
N SER A 84 -5.11 -9.43 2.61
CA SER A 84 -6.37 -10.12 2.91
C SER A 84 -7.24 -9.33 3.89
N LEU A 85 -6.63 -8.83 4.98
CA LEU A 85 -7.32 -7.99 5.97
C LEU A 85 -7.77 -6.64 5.42
N LYS A 86 -7.09 -6.12 4.42
CA LYS A 86 -7.44 -4.85 3.76
C LYS A 86 -8.50 -4.99 2.66
N GLY A 87 -8.89 -6.22 2.31
CA GLY A 87 -9.77 -6.50 1.17
C GLY A 87 -11.08 -5.71 1.18
N GLU A 88 -11.74 -5.57 2.31
CA GLU A 88 -12.97 -4.78 2.45
C GLU A 88 -12.73 -3.29 2.14
N GLY A 89 -11.73 -2.68 2.78
CA GLY A 89 -11.38 -1.27 2.53
C GLY A 89 -10.96 -0.99 1.09
N ILE A 90 -10.23 -1.92 0.47
CA ILE A 90 -9.87 -1.84 -0.96
C ILE A 90 -11.14 -1.89 -1.83
N SER A 91 -12.09 -2.77 -1.51
CA SER A 91 -13.36 -2.87 -2.22
C SER A 91 -14.20 -1.59 -2.08
N TYR A 92 -14.23 -0.98 -0.89
CA TYR A 92 -14.90 0.32 -0.68
C TYR A 92 -14.26 1.43 -1.50
N MET A 93 -12.92 1.52 -1.54
CA MET A 93 -12.23 2.52 -2.36
C MET A 93 -12.56 2.34 -3.85
N ALA A 94 -12.54 1.09 -4.34
CA ALA A 94 -12.92 0.78 -5.72
C ALA A 94 -14.39 1.14 -6.02
N GLY A 95 -15.31 0.79 -5.12
CA GLY A 95 -16.74 1.08 -5.27
C GLY A 95 -17.10 2.56 -5.18
N SER A 96 -16.27 3.35 -4.49
CA SER A 96 -16.45 4.81 -4.32
C SER A 96 -15.62 5.65 -5.29
N ASP A 97 -14.89 5.02 -6.22
CA ASP A 97 -13.98 5.67 -7.18
C ASP A 97 -12.91 6.55 -6.50
N LEU A 98 -12.40 6.10 -5.33
CA LEU A 98 -11.41 6.83 -4.54
C LEU A 98 -10.00 6.31 -4.85
N PRO A 99 -9.10 7.16 -5.38
CA PRO A 99 -7.75 6.75 -5.76
C PRO A 99 -6.86 6.60 -4.52
N ALA A 100 -6.19 5.46 -4.40
CA ALA A 100 -5.16 5.23 -3.40
C ALA A 100 -4.07 4.31 -3.95
N LEU A 101 -2.84 4.46 -3.47
CA LEU A 101 -1.75 3.55 -3.81
C LEU A 101 -1.65 2.43 -2.77
N ILE A 102 -1.78 1.19 -3.22
CA ILE A 102 -1.67 0.01 -2.36
C ILE A 102 -0.51 -0.84 -2.87
N ILE A 103 0.53 -0.98 -2.04
CA ILE A 103 1.71 -1.78 -2.38
C ILE A 103 1.65 -3.12 -1.64
N ASN A 104 1.62 -4.20 -2.42
CA ASN A 104 1.69 -5.56 -1.90
C ASN A 104 3.12 -6.12 -2.07
N VAL A 105 3.88 -6.16 -0.99
CA VAL A 105 5.18 -6.84 -0.96
C VAL A 105 4.93 -8.31 -0.63
N GLN A 106 4.83 -9.12 -1.66
CA GLN A 106 4.29 -10.47 -1.57
C GLN A 106 5.20 -11.46 -0.82
N ARG A 107 4.56 -12.36 -0.10
CA ARG A 107 5.15 -13.57 0.51
C ARG A 107 4.15 -14.72 0.44
N GLY A 108 4.53 -15.92 0.91
CA GLY A 108 3.69 -17.12 0.86
C GLY A 108 2.34 -16.97 1.55
N GLY A 109 1.30 -17.45 0.89
CA GLY A 109 -0.08 -17.59 1.35
C GLY A 109 -0.87 -16.31 1.55
N PRO A 110 -2.18 -16.34 1.32
CA PRO A 110 -3.04 -15.20 1.65
C PRO A 110 -3.31 -15.05 3.16
N GLY A 111 -3.23 -16.10 3.94
CA GLY A 111 -3.52 -16.11 5.37
C GLY A 111 -2.32 -16.56 6.21
N LEU A 112 -2.10 -17.85 6.32
CA LEU A 112 -1.01 -18.43 7.10
C LEU A 112 0.33 -18.15 6.42
N GLY A 113 1.01 -17.12 6.85
CA GLY A 113 2.16 -16.58 6.14
C GLY A 113 3.46 -17.36 6.31
N GLY A 114 3.82 -18.15 5.31
CA GLY A 114 5.22 -18.50 5.09
C GLY A 114 6.02 -17.27 4.64
N THR A 115 7.30 -17.18 5.02
CA THR A 115 8.18 -16.10 4.57
C THR A 115 8.76 -16.33 3.16
N GLN A 116 8.40 -17.43 2.52
CA GLN A 116 8.84 -17.77 1.17
C GLN A 116 8.25 -16.81 0.13
N HIS A 117 9.02 -16.51 -0.89
CA HIS A 117 8.54 -15.74 -2.05
C HIS A 117 7.37 -16.45 -2.72
N SER A 118 6.28 -15.74 -2.97
CA SER A 118 5.09 -16.28 -3.62
C SER A 118 4.30 -15.18 -4.32
N GLN A 119 3.63 -15.52 -5.42
CA GLN A 119 2.72 -14.62 -6.13
C GLN A 119 1.24 -14.96 -5.88
N SER A 120 0.95 -15.88 -4.97
CA SER A 120 -0.41 -16.37 -4.72
C SER A 120 -1.40 -15.28 -4.28
N ALA A 121 -0.92 -14.25 -3.59
CA ALA A 121 -1.75 -13.13 -3.15
C ALA A 121 -2.12 -12.13 -4.26
N PHE A 122 -1.52 -12.24 -5.44
CA PHE A 122 -1.84 -11.37 -6.57
C PHE A 122 -3.31 -11.49 -6.99
N TRP A 123 -3.78 -12.73 -7.14
CA TRP A 123 -5.17 -13.00 -7.53
C TRP A 123 -6.18 -12.43 -6.54
N GLN A 124 -5.90 -12.52 -5.24
CA GLN A 124 -6.79 -12.00 -4.22
C GLN A 124 -6.88 -10.47 -4.29
N ALA A 125 -5.74 -9.79 -4.42
CA ALA A 125 -5.71 -8.34 -4.57
C ALA A 125 -6.45 -7.89 -5.84
N ASP A 126 -6.16 -8.52 -6.99
CA ASP A 126 -6.80 -8.21 -8.28
C ASP A 126 -8.33 -8.41 -8.23
N LYS A 127 -8.82 -9.50 -7.59
CA LYS A 127 -10.26 -9.74 -7.48
C LYS A 127 -10.98 -8.76 -6.58
N ASN A 128 -10.34 -8.31 -5.51
CA ASN A 128 -10.91 -7.28 -4.63
C ASN A 128 -11.03 -5.91 -5.33
N LEU A 129 -10.19 -5.66 -6.33
CA LEU A 129 -10.17 -4.41 -7.10
C LEU A 129 -11.15 -4.42 -8.29
N ARG A 130 -11.58 -5.61 -8.74
CA ARG A 130 -12.48 -5.73 -9.90
C ARG A 130 -13.94 -5.65 -9.46
N HIS A 131 -14.51 -4.47 -9.42
CA HIS A 131 -15.96 -4.32 -9.55
C HIS A 131 -16.33 -4.64 -11.01
N ARG A 132 -17.04 -5.75 -11.23
CA ARG A 132 -17.40 -6.24 -12.59
C ARG A 132 -18.19 -5.24 -13.42
N ASP A 133 -18.75 -4.23 -12.80
CA ASP A 133 -19.69 -3.30 -13.45
C ASP A 133 -19.13 -1.87 -13.58
N HIS A 134 -17.87 -1.60 -13.19
CA HIS A 134 -17.31 -0.26 -13.33
C HIS A 134 -16.29 -0.18 -14.47
N PRO A 135 -16.61 0.52 -15.59
CA PRO A 135 -15.76 0.55 -16.80
C PRO A 135 -14.42 1.28 -16.60
N ARG A 136 -14.16 1.86 -15.43
CA ARG A 136 -12.93 2.62 -15.14
C ARG A 136 -11.88 1.89 -14.30
N CYS A 137 -12.18 0.70 -13.79
CA CYS A 137 -11.19 -0.15 -13.12
C CYS A 137 -10.52 -1.08 -14.13
N GLN A 138 -9.84 -0.53 -15.10
CA GLN A 138 -8.91 -1.25 -15.96
C GLN A 138 -7.49 -0.87 -15.54
N PHE A 139 -6.75 -1.87 -15.05
CA PHE A 139 -5.32 -1.79 -14.79
C PHE A 139 -4.55 -2.37 -15.95
#